data_3f77c33721517b159b6ad7a56d17476e
#
_entry.id   3f77c33721517b159b6ad7a56d17476e
#
_cell.length_a   1.000
_cell.length_b   1.000
_cell.length_c   1.000
_cell.angle_alpha   90.00
_cell.angle_beta   90.00
_cell.angle_gamma   90.00
#
_symmetry.space_group_name_H-M   'P 1'
#
loop_
_entity.id
_entity.type
_entity.pdbx_description
1 polymer ?
#
loop_
_entity_poly.entity_id
_entity_poly.type
_entity_poly.pdbx_seq_one_letter_code
_entity_poly.pdbx_strand_id
1 'polypeptide(L)'
;MIQKEYKLNISPRILELLGPSLYTNIYYVIAELIANAYDADAENVYIIISNDYIAVEDDGDGMSYKNGDVDKYLNVAAISRSTKENSTTKNKQRLKMGRKGVGKLAALSISEKVYVKTVANGEKSGFILSSHIDESRNLIPIPDEEIIFERVENNGTAIVMQNPKYKFVNTPKTIKKNIIKIFPMVCENFKIHIIKGKEEIIADDWNKDTICDLAALITIGDDFHAIGSHFVTPFESRKQDLKKAIATKEFPITMMNNSQQKRTYTVKINGWIGVYKTTRGRKAEITDFPDNFISLYANKKMGEFNILPVVGQNKLNEVYVVGQLHIDIFELTELPDMALSNRQGYKTDDPRYQVVLDYVRNELLPDILNMRKLYVDLTKEKKKENKLKEQKKREEDFKKSVDKFRENTSRKAVDRISKQMENITEKDQEKIKGILDDEINNNSPDMGIKSVIDSQKKKILISQTYSDKDLADIVYEMLKFNGVPGEDIIYTNCDDEVSRIPEESGIYDYLRDFFVESYSTQKIYVLFVTSHNSKVSWGALTEVGAAWITQVDHKVFNIHDFRPEHPLDDEKQWHTSFRDPDGNLYMSSLSADIFCQKIEFVSTN
;
A
#
# COMPACT_ATOMS: atom_id res chain seq x y z
N MET A 1 6.09 20.89 56.39
CA MET A 1 6.23 20.25 55.08
C MET A 1 7.51 19.44 55.09
N ILE A 2 7.47 18.14 54.70
CA ILE A 2 8.68 17.36 54.56
C ILE A 2 9.36 17.84 53.28
N GLN A 3 10.61 18.32 53.41
CA GLN A 3 11.41 18.71 52.26
C GLN A 3 11.73 17.43 51.49
N LYS A 4 11.19 17.29 50.25
CA LYS A 4 11.41 16.13 49.38
C LYS A 4 12.75 16.31 48.64
N GLU A 5 13.60 15.31 48.73
CA GLU A 5 14.88 15.25 48.02
C GLU A 5 14.77 14.20 46.89
N TYR A 6 15.18 14.59 45.67
CA TYR A 6 15.20 13.70 44.54
C TYR A 6 16.66 13.56 44.05
N LYS A 7 17.18 12.32 44.05
CA LYS A 7 18.58 12.06 43.67
C LYS A 7 18.63 10.99 42.58
N LEU A 8 19.27 11.33 41.46
CA LEU A 8 19.42 10.38 40.34
C LEU A 8 20.65 9.47 40.60
N ASN A 9 20.40 8.17 40.66
CA ASN A 9 21.43 7.15 40.97
C ASN A 9 22.10 6.62 39.71
N ILE A 10 22.71 7.52 38.91
CA ILE A 10 23.58 7.16 37.76
C ILE A 10 24.68 8.18 37.60
N SER A 11 25.74 7.83 36.86
CA SER A 11 26.74 8.83 36.46
C SER A 11 26.11 9.86 35.51
N PRO A 12 26.27 11.18 35.76
CA PRO A 12 25.79 12.23 34.83
C PRO A 12 26.26 12.01 33.39
N ARG A 13 27.47 11.50 33.20
CA ARG A 13 28.05 11.20 31.89
C ARG A 13 27.24 10.18 31.06
N ILE A 14 26.49 9.30 31.72
CA ILE A 14 25.62 8.34 31.03
C ILE A 14 24.42 9.05 30.39
N LEU A 15 23.88 10.10 31.01
CA LEU A 15 22.77 10.89 30.45
C LEU A 15 23.22 11.65 29.20
N GLU A 16 24.43 12.19 29.19
CA GLU A 16 25.00 12.87 28.03
C GLU A 16 25.23 11.89 26.86
N LEU A 17 25.69 10.67 27.17
CA LEU A 17 25.99 9.64 26.18
C LEU A 17 24.73 8.94 25.63
N LEU A 18 23.78 8.64 26.49
CA LEU A 18 22.58 7.88 26.11
C LEU A 18 21.41 8.77 25.71
N GLY A 19 21.27 9.97 26.29
CA GLY A 19 20.13 10.84 26.07
C GLY A 19 19.85 11.10 24.58
N PRO A 20 20.79 11.71 23.82
CA PRO A 20 20.54 12.08 22.42
C PRO A 20 20.53 10.93 21.43
N SER A 21 21.13 9.76 21.78
CA SER A 21 21.35 8.65 20.87
C SER A 21 20.45 7.42 21.11
N LEU A 22 19.70 7.41 22.24
CA LEU A 22 18.86 6.26 22.59
C LEU A 22 17.72 6.03 21.61
N TYR A 23 17.13 7.10 21.10
CA TYR A 23 15.97 7.00 20.21
C TYR A 23 16.11 7.99 19.04
N THR A 24 16.06 7.46 17.85
CA THR A 24 16.20 8.22 16.60
C THR A 24 14.90 8.82 16.09
N ASN A 25 13.76 8.42 16.67
CA ASN A 25 12.44 8.85 16.25
C ASN A 25 11.56 9.11 17.48
N ILE A 26 10.83 10.22 17.47
CA ILE A 26 9.93 10.66 18.56
C ILE A 26 8.87 9.63 18.92
N TYR A 27 8.37 8.85 17.93
CA TYR A 27 7.35 7.84 18.19
C TYR A 27 7.86 6.70 19.09
N TYR A 28 9.14 6.35 19.04
CA TYR A 28 9.72 5.39 19.99
C TYR A 28 9.74 5.94 21.41
N VAL A 29 10.01 7.24 21.58
CA VAL A 29 9.92 7.90 22.89
C VAL A 29 8.51 7.86 23.43
N ILE A 30 7.54 8.23 22.61
CA ILE A 30 6.12 8.18 22.97
C ILE A 30 5.69 6.73 23.32
N ALA A 31 6.13 5.73 22.54
CA ALA A 31 5.81 4.33 22.84
C ALA A 31 6.38 3.86 24.18
N GLU A 32 7.58 4.30 24.58
CA GLU A 32 8.14 4.00 25.89
C GLU A 32 7.30 4.63 27.01
N LEU A 33 6.84 5.88 26.84
CA LEU A 33 5.99 6.55 27.82
C LEU A 33 4.61 5.90 27.92
N ILE A 34 4.01 5.51 26.80
CA ILE A 34 2.76 4.72 26.77
C ILE A 34 2.96 3.37 27.47
N ALA A 35 4.09 2.68 27.24
CA ALA A 35 4.39 1.42 27.91
C ALA A 35 4.55 1.58 29.43
N ASN A 36 5.14 2.69 29.89
CA ASN A 36 5.22 3.02 31.33
C ASN A 36 3.84 3.24 31.95
N ALA A 37 2.94 3.94 31.24
CA ALA A 37 1.54 4.13 31.64
C ALA A 37 0.80 2.80 31.74
N TYR A 38 0.98 1.90 30.76
CA TYR A 38 0.41 0.55 30.77
C TYR A 38 0.90 -0.26 31.98
N ASP A 39 2.20 -0.17 32.29
CA ASP A 39 2.81 -0.85 33.44
C ASP A 39 2.39 -0.23 34.81
N ALA A 40 1.88 1.02 34.79
CA ALA A 40 1.28 1.70 35.94
C ALA A 40 -0.24 1.43 36.09
N ASP A 41 -0.79 0.44 35.38
CA ASP A 41 -2.22 0.08 35.39
C ASP A 41 -3.17 1.18 34.88
N ALA A 42 -2.70 2.16 34.10
CA ALA A 42 -3.52 3.20 33.50
C ALA A 42 -4.64 2.64 32.61
N GLU A 43 -5.77 3.36 32.53
CA GLU A 43 -6.84 3.11 31.54
C GLU A 43 -6.77 4.07 30.39
N ASN A 44 -6.32 5.30 30.65
CA ASN A 44 -6.21 6.35 29.65
C ASN A 44 -4.80 6.95 29.66
N VAL A 45 -4.28 7.19 28.46
CA VAL A 45 -3.03 7.90 28.23
C VAL A 45 -3.31 9.06 27.29
N TYR A 46 -2.90 10.27 27.66
CA TYR A 46 -3.13 11.49 26.91
C TYR A 46 -1.81 12.01 26.35
N ILE A 47 -1.68 12.06 25.03
CA ILE A 47 -0.54 12.65 24.33
C ILE A 47 -0.95 14.05 23.91
N ILE A 48 -0.45 15.06 24.63
CA ILE A 48 -0.80 16.46 24.46
C ILE A 48 0.32 17.15 23.69
N ILE A 49 -0.01 17.72 22.55
CA ILE A 49 0.95 18.34 21.63
C ILE A 49 0.67 19.83 21.52
N SER A 50 1.60 20.61 22.03
CA SER A 50 1.64 22.07 21.95
C SER A 50 2.83 22.55 21.11
N ASN A 51 2.92 23.84 20.85
CA ASN A 51 4.07 24.46 20.17
C ASN A 51 5.35 24.39 21.00
N ASP A 52 5.21 24.50 22.33
CA ASP A 52 6.31 24.67 23.26
C ASP A 52 6.63 23.42 24.07
N TYR A 53 5.71 22.44 24.11
CA TYR A 53 5.90 21.19 24.84
C TYR A 53 5.12 20.04 24.22
N ILE A 54 5.57 18.83 24.56
CA ILE A 54 4.83 17.59 24.37
C ILE A 54 4.68 16.96 25.75
N ALA A 55 3.45 16.64 26.14
CA ALA A 55 3.18 15.95 27.40
C ALA A 55 2.56 14.59 27.16
N VAL A 56 2.94 13.63 27.98
CA VAL A 56 2.25 12.33 28.09
C VAL A 56 1.76 12.21 29.53
N GLU A 57 0.44 12.21 29.67
CA GLU A 57 -0.24 12.03 30.97
C GLU A 57 -0.94 10.70 31.01
N ASP A 58 -0.93 10.04 32.15
CA ASP A 58 -1.66 8.79 32.40
C ASP A 58 -2.46 8.86 33.71
N ASP A 59 -3.54 8.10 33.78
CA ASP A 59 -4.39 7.92 34.94
C ASP A 59 -4.04 6.67 35.77
N GLY A 60 -2.78 6.23 35.71
CA GLY A 60 -2.29 5.07 36.43
C GLY A 60 -2.14 5.30 37.97
N ASP A 61 -1.51 4.34 38.64
CA ASP A 61 -1.33 4.36 40.09
C ASP A 61 -0.54 5.56 40.64
N GLY A 62 0.25 6.23 39.75
CA GLY A 62 1.22 7.26 40.15
C GLY A 62 2.40 6.70 40.93
N MET A 63 3.24 7.60 41.48
CA MET A 63 4.44 7.25 42.26
C MET A 63 4.43 7.93 43.62
N SER A 64 4.40 7.15 44.70
CA SER A 64 4.50 7.67 46.05
C SER A 64 5.98 7.90 46.43
N TYR A 65 6.28 9.08 46.95
CA TYR A 65 7.59 9.40 47.53
C TYR A 65 7.81 8.61 48.82
N LYS A 66 6.78 8.61 49.70
CA LYS A 66 6.84 7.92 51.00
C LYS A 66 7.04 6.42 50.88
N ASN A 67 6.45 5.79 49.88
CA ASN A 67 6.60 4.36 49.62
C ASN A 67 7.86 4.01 48.82
N GLY A 68 8.70 5.00 48.47
CA GLY A 68 9.93 4.82 47.72
C GLY A 68 9.74 4.49 46.24
N ASP A 69 8.53 4.75 45.67
CA ASP A 69 8.29 4.48 44.24
C ASP A 69 9.04 5.51 43.37
N VAL A 70 9.16 6.75 43.83
CA VAL A 70 9.97 7.78 43.19
C VAL A 70 11.46 7.37 43.16
N ASP A 71 11.99 6.84 44.25
CA ASP A 71 13.36 6.34 44.34
C ASP A 71 13.60 5.18 43.36
N LYS A 72 12.64 4.25 43.24
CA LYS A 72 12.68 3.16 42.25
C LYS A 72 12.67 3.71 40.84
N TYR A 73 11.90 4.76 40.59
CA TYR A 73 11.89 5.42 39.28
C TYR A 73 13.25 6.09 38.99
N LEU A 74 13.86 6.75 39.96
CA LEU A 74 15.16 7.42 39.82
C LEU A 74 16.35 6.43 39.77
N ASN A 75 16.16 5.19 40.20
CA ASN A 75 17.18 4.16 40.08
C ASN A 75 17.19 3.59 38.64
N VAL A 76 18.06 4.15 37.81
CA VAL A 76 18.18 3.79 36.37
C VAL A 76 18.92 2.45 36.22
N ALA A 77 18.54 1.68 35.20
CA ALA A 77 19.05 0.35 34.91
C ALA A 77 18.77 -0.70 36.01
N ALA A 78 17.90 -0.42 36.96
CA ALA A 78 17.39 -1.45 37.84
C ALA A 78 16.49 -2.40 37.06
N ILE A 79 16.71 -3.71 37.22
CA ILE A 79 15.92 -4.75 36.54
C ILE A 79 14.51 -4.73 37.13
N SER A 80 13.53 -4.31 36.36
CA SER A 80 12.12 -4.22 36.78
C SER A 80 11.40 -5.57 36.83
N ARG A 81 11.91 -6.57 36.10
CA ARG A 81 11.40 -7.95 36.04
C ARG A 81 12.55 -8.93 36.26
N SER A 82 12.79 -9.33 37.50
CA SER A 82 13.81 -10.32 37.85
C SER A 82 13.21 -11.69 38.20
N THR A 83 11.95 -11.73 38.62
CA THR A 83 11.23 -12.93 39.02
C THR A 83 9.86 -13.03 38.34
N LYS A 84 9.28 -14.23 38.34
CA LYS A 84 7.93 -14.47 37.80
C LYS A 84 6.87 -13.66 38.54
N GLU A 85 7.06 -13.45 39.84
CA GLU A 85 6.16 -12.69 40.69
C GLU A 85 6.11 -11.19 40.35
N ASN A 86 7.21 -10.65 39.85
CA ASN A 86 7.29 -9.23 39.43
C ASN A 86 6.95 -8.98 37.96
N SER A 87 6.51 -10.01 37.23
CA SER A 87 6.26 -9.92 35.78
C SER A 87 4.91 -9.29 35.44
N THR A 88 3.99 -9.16 36.41
CA THR A 88 2.65 -8.58 36.20
C THR A 88 2.46 -7.29 37.02
N THR A 89 1.52 -6.45 36.58
CA THR A 89 1.10 -5.24 37.30
C THR A 89 0.26 -5.63 38.54
N LYS A 90 0.12 -4.70 39.49
CA LYS A 90 -0.48 -4.99 40.78
C LYS A 90 -2.00 -5.23 40.72
N ASN A 91 -2.71 -4.33 40.04
CA ASN A 91 -4.17 -4.28 40.08
C ASN A 91 -4.79 -5.06 38.92
N LYS A 92 -4.30 -4.84 37.69
CA LYS A 92 -4.90 -5.41 36.46
C LYS A 92 -4.24 -6.69 36.01
N GLN A 93 -3.18 -7.15 36.70
CA GLN A 93 -2.41 -8.36 36.37
C GLN A 93 -1.92 -8.40 34.89
N ARG A 94 -1.64 -7.24 34.35
CA ARG A 94 -1.08 -7.10 32.98
C ARG A 94 0.37 -7.57 32.97
N LEU A 95 0.79 -8.24 31.90
CA LEU A 95 2.21 -8.54 31.70
C LEU A 95 2.97 -7.22 31.49
N LYS A 96 3.96 -6.94 32.33
CA LYS A 96 4.75 -5.71 32.23
C LYS A 96 5.58 -5.69 30.95
N MET A 97 5.58 -4.55 30.28
CA MET A 97 6.35 -4.29 29.06
C MET A 97 7.79 -3.87 29.37
N GLY A 98 8.03 -3.16 30.48
CA GLY A 98 9.34 -2.67 30.87
C GLY A 98 10.24 -3.78 31.44
N ARG A 99 11.51 -3.88 31.00
CA ARG A 99 12.50 -4.84 31.52
C ARG A 99 13.78 -4.16 32.04
N LYS A 100 14.37 -3.27 31.26
CA LYS A 100 15.74 -2.75 31.49
C LYS A 100 15.79 -1.49 32.37
N GLY A 101 14.66 -0.88 32.73
CA GLY A 101 14.60 0.33 33.57
C GLY A 101 15.27 1.58 32.98
N VAL A 102 15.53 1.62 31.67
CA VAL A 102 16.12 2.79 30.96
C VAL A 102 15.11 3.60 30.17
N GLY A 103 13.91 3.05 29.92
CA GLY A 103 12.85 3.73 29.15
C GLY A 103 12.37 5.05 29.76
N LYS A 104 12.52 5.22 31.09
CA LYS A 104 12.25 6.45 31.81
C LYS A 104 13.12 7.64 31.38
N LEU A 105 14.26 7.41 30.76
CA LEU A 105 15.14 8.43 30.20
C LEU A 105 14.82 8.76 28.72
N ALA A 106 13.87 8.07 28.13
CA ALA A 106 13.51 8.25 26.72
C ALA A 106 13.19 9.73 26.38
N ALA A 107 12.47 10.40 27.25
CA ALA A 107 12.09 11.81 27.07
C ALA A 107 13.29 12.76 26.94
N LEU A 108 14.43 12.46 27.56
CA LEU A 108 15.66 13.27 27.47
C LEU A 108 16.33 13.18 26.08
N SER A 109 15.97 12.21 25.25
CA SER A 109 16.48 12.14 23.87
C SER A 109 15.90 13.25 22.97
N ILE A 110 14.72 13.78 23.31
CA ILE A 110 14.04 14.81 22.52
C ILE A 110 13.87 16.16 23.21
N SER A 111 14.11 16.23 24.52
CA SER A 111 14.03 17.47 25.30
C SER A 111 15.15 17.53 26.32
N GLU A 112 15.75 18.72 26.48
CA GLU A 112 16.82 18.95 27.47
C GLU A 112 16.28 19.06 28.89
N LYS A 113 15.01 19.48 29.04
CA LYS A 113 14.31 19.62 30.31
C LYS A 113 12.99 18.84 30.27
N VAL A 114 12.84 17.88 31.17
CA VAL A 114 11.66 17.03 31.28
C VAL A 114 11.09 17.18 32.70
N TYR A 115 9.86 17.65 32.78
CA TYR A 115 9.15 17.75 34.05
C TYR A 115 8.41 16.42 34.31
N VAL A 116 8.73 15.80 35.42
CA VAL A 116 8.03 14.61 35.92
C VAL A 116 7.12 15.02 37.04
N LYS A 117 5.81 14.90 36.85
CA LYS A 117 4.79 15.22 37.84
C LYS A 117 4.01 13.94 38.13
N THR A 118 3.74 13.62 39.39
CA THR A 118 3.01 12.42 39.75
C THR A 118 2.13 12.65 41.01
N VAL A 119 0.99 11.99 41.04
CA VAL A 119 0.07 11.97 42.15
C VAL A 119 -0.28 10.53 42.47
N ALA A 120 -0.06 10.09 43.72
CA ALA A 120 -0.37 8.76 44.18
C ALA A 120 -1.15 8.86 45.51
N ASN A 121 -2.41 8.44 45.53
CA ASN A 121 -3.29 8.51 46.71
C ASN A 121 -3.31 9.91 47.37
N GLY A 122 -3.36 10.96 46.55
CA GLY A 122 -3.37 12.34 47.01
C GLY A 122 -1.98 12.90 47.38
N GLU A 123 -0.94 12.10 47.37
CA GLU A 123 0.44 12.54 47.58
C GLU A 123 1.00 13.05 46.24
N LYS A 124 1.37 14.33 46.22
CA LYS A 124 1.99 14.99 45.06
C LYS A 124 3.51 14.89 45.14
N SER A 125 4.17 14.59 44.02
CA SER A 125 5.62 14.57 43.89
C SER A 125 6.03 15.03 42.49
N GLY A 126 7.11 15.81 42.36
CA GLY A 126 7.56 16.26 41.08
C GLY A 126 9.00 16.73 41.08
N PHE A 127 9.69 16.55 39.97
CA PHE A 127 11.07 16.95 39.79
C PHE A 127 11.37 17.19 38.31
N ILE A 128 12.47 17.95 38.07
CA ILE A 128 12.92 18.23 36.72
C ILE A 128 14.15 17.35 36.41
N LEU A 129 14.01 16.53 35.36
CA LEU A 129 15.12 15.81 34.75
C LEU A 129 15.79 16.74 33.72
N SER A 130 17.11 16.86 33.77
CA SER A 130 17.90 17.59 32.77
C SER A 130 18.97 16.71 32.17
N SER A 131 19.32 16.94 30.90
CA SER A 131 20.48 16.28 30.27
C SER A 131 21.80 16.73 30.92
N HIS A 132 21.82 17.89 31.58
CA HIS A 132 22.97 18.43 32.30
C HIS A 132 22.66 18.39 33.80
N ILE A 133 23.19 17.42 34.50
CA ILE A 133 23.09 17.25 35.95
C ILE A 133 24.48 17.46 36.54
N ASP A 134 24.56 18.29 37.60
CA ASP A 134 25.82 18.52 38.30
C ASP A 134 26.33 17.28 39.07
N GLU A 135 27.51 17.36 39.65
CA GLU A 135 28.11 16.24 40.41
C GLU A 135 27.31 15.87 41.65
N SER A 136 26.46 16.78 42.17
CA SER A 136 25.60 16.50 43.34
C SER A 136 24.49 15.48 43.03
N ARG A 137 24.14 15.33 41.73
CA ARG A 137 23.05 14.47 41.25
C ARG A 137 21.66 14.81 41.81
N ASN A 138 21.53 15.98 42.42
CA ASN A 138 20.27 16.46 42.97
C ASN A 138 19.39 17.01 41.83
N LEU A 139 18.15 16.60 41.81
CA LEU A 139 17.15 17.09 40.86
C LEU A 139 16.41 18.27 41.47
N ILE A 140 15.99 19.21 40.62
CA ILE A 140 15.20 20.35 41.04
C ILE A 140 13.77 19.88 41.35
N PRO A 141 13.29 20.03 42.61
CA PRO A 141 11.92 19.67 42.95
C PRO A 141 10.92 20.64 42.33
N ILE A 142 9.72 20.13 41.97
CA ILE A 142 8.59 20.94 41.53
C ILE A 142 7.68 21.16 42.74
N PRO A 143 7.28 22.41 43.03
CA PRO A 143 6.36 22.74 44.10
C PRO A 143 5.00 21.99 43.94
N ASP A 144 4.39 21.62 45.06
CA ASP A 144 3.12 20.83 45.01
C ASP A 144 1.99 21.60 44.29
N GLU A 145 2.02 22.94 44.31
CA GLU A 145 1.06 23.83 43.65
C GLU A 145 1.18 23.75 42.11
N GLU A 146 2.39 23.46 41.60
CA GLU A 146 2.69 23.36 40.18
C GLU A 146 2.46 21.92 39.64
N ILE A 147 2.19 20.96 40.54
CA ILE A 147 1.84 19.57 40.15
C ILE A 147 0.35 19.55 39.82
N ILE A 148 0.07 19.87 38.55
CA ILE A 148 -1.25 19.93 37.96
C ILE A 148 -1.20 19.13 36.67
N PHE A 149 -2.22 18.33 36.43
CA PHE A 149 -2.47 17.61 35.19
C PHE A 149 -3.45 18.40 34.32
N GLU A 150 -3.36 18.23 33.00
CA GLU A 150 -4.28 18.88 32.06
C GLU A 150 -5.55 18.05 31.85
N ARG A 151 -5.44 16.72 31.97
CA ARG A 151 -6.49 15.76 31.62
C ARG A 151 -6.83 14.78 32.73
N VAL A 152 -5.92 14.52 33.62
CA VAL A 152 -6.09 13.56 34.72
C VAL A 152 -6.50 14.28 35.99
N GLU A 153 -7.53 13.78 36.70
CA GLU A 153 -8.08 14.45 37.89
C GLU A 153 -7.48 13.96 39.21
N ASN A 154 -7.11 12.67 39.27
CA ASN A 154 -6.73 12.05 40.52
C ASN A 154 -5.28 11.53 40.50
N ASN A 155 -5.11 10.20 40.58
CA ASN A 155 -3.81 9.56 40.50
C ASN A 155 -3.30 9.54 39.07
N GLY A 156 -1.99 9.58 38.91
CA GLY A 156 -1.37 9.45 37.58
C GLY A 156 0.03 10.03 37.52
N THR A 157 0.56 10.04 36.31
CA THR A 157 1.88 10.62 36.04
C THR A 157 1.83 11.46 34.76
N ALA A 158 2.49 12.60 34.76
CA ALA A 158 2.70 13.46 33.59
C ALA A 158 4.19 13.62 33.33
N ILE A 159 4.60 13.32 32.10
CA ILE A 159 5.95 13.54 31.58
C ILE A 159 5.87 14.68 30.56
N VAL A 160 6.34 15.87 30.93
CA VAL A 160 6.26 17.08 30.10
C VAL A 160 7.65 17.39 29.53
N MET A 161 7.78 17.26 28.23
CA MET A 161 9.00 17.51 27.45
C MET A 161 8.96 18.95 26.94
N GLN A 162 9.73 19.85 27.57
CA GLN A 162 9.76 21.26 27.26
C GLN A 162 10.67 21.53 26.04
N ASN A 163 10.22 22.40 25.14
CA ASN A 163 10.96 22.81 23.92
C ASN A 163 11.55 21.59 23.17
N PRO A 164 10.72 20.60 22.78
CA PRO A 164 11.22 19.39 22.18
C PRO A 164 11.93 19.67 20.85
N LYS A 165 13.02 18.94 20.59
CA LYS A 165 13.77 19.03 19.32
C LYS A 165 12.95 18.65 18.10
N TYR A 166 11.87 17.87 18.30
CA TYR A 166 10.93 17.48 17.27
C TYR A 166 9.61 18.24 17.41
N LYS A 167 9.11 18.72 16.28
CA LYS A 167 7.76 19.29 16.20
C LYS A 167 6.87 18.35 15.40
N PHE A 168 5.74 17.99 15.97
CA PHE A 168 4.71 17.30 15.21
C PHE A 168 4.04 18.28 14.23
N VAL A 169 4.46 18.23 12.96
CA VAL A 169 3.84 19.01 11.88
C VAL A 169 2.51 18.35 11.47
N ASN A 170 2.44 17.04 11.59
CA ASN A 170 1.34 16.19 11.14
C ASN A 170 0.02 16.43 11.91
N THR A 171 -1.08 16.06 11.27
CA THR A 171 -2.42 16.05 11.89
C THR A 171 -2.52 14.95 12.96
N PRO A 172 -3.41 15.07 13.96
CA PRO A 172 -3.64 14.01 14.94
C PRO A 172 -3.94 12.65 14.32
N LYS A 173 -4.62 12.62 13.18
CA LYS A 173 -4.90 11.39 12.44
C LYS A 173 -3.63 10.70 11.94
N THR A 174 -2.66 11.44 11.42
CA THR A 174 -1.36 10.89 10.98
C THR A 174 -0.54 10.42 12.17
N ILE A 175 -0.57 11.17 13.29
CA ILE A 175 0.11 10.80 14.53
C ILE A 175 -0.49 9.50 15.08
N LYS A 176 -1.83 9.38 15.12
CA LYS A 176 -2.55 8.14 15.46
C LYS A 176 -2.02 6.97 14.64
N LYS A 177 -1.97 7.12 13.31
CA LYS A 177 -1.51 6.07 12.38
C LYS A 177 -0.11 5.55 12.74
N ASN A 178 0.82 6.44 13.05
CA ASN A 178 2.19 6.07 13.43
C ASN A 178 2.28 5.42 14.82
N ILE A 179 1.57 5.96 15.81
CA ILE A 179 1.53 5.40 17.16
C ILE A 179 1.00 3.96 17.14
N ILE A 180 -0.07 3.70 16.40
CA ILE A 180 -0.67 2.37 16.32
C ILE A 180 0.26 1.35 15.63
N LYS A 181 1.12 1.77 14.71
CA LYS A 181 2.13 0.88 14.11
C LYS A 181 3.14 0.34 15.12
N ILE A 182 3.47 1.12 16.14
CA ILE A 182 4.46 0.75 17.15
C ILE A 182 3.84 0.27 18.46
N PHE A 183 2.59 0.67 18.72
CA PHE A 183 1.83 0.29 19.91
C PHE A 183 0.40 -0.14 19.52
N PRO A 184 0.22 -1.34 18.95
CA PRO A 184 -1.07 -1.81 18.42
C PRO A 184 -2.05 -2.25 19.50
N MET A 185 -1.72 -2.02 20.77
CA MET A 185 -2.46 -2.47 21.94
C MET A 185 -3.57 -1.50 22.33
N VAL A 186 -4.49 -1.31 21.42
CA VAL A 186 -5.72 -0.63 21.74
C VAL A 186 -6.73 -1.70 22.18
N CYS A 187 -7.11 -1.68 23.45
CA CYS A 187 -8.13 -2.56 24.02
C CYS A 187 -9.15 -1.73 24.80
N GLU A 188 -10.28 -2.32 25.09
CA GLU A 188 -11.36 -1.63 25.84
C GLU A 188 -10.89 -1.01 27.18
N ASN A 189 -9.87 -1.61 27.79
CA ASN A 189 -9.35 -1.22 29.11
C ASN A 189 -8.05 -0.38 29.02
N PHE A 190 -7.67 0.11 27.84
CA PHE A 190 -6.50 0.97 27.67
C PHE A 190 -6.66 1.82 26.40
N LYS A 191 -6.85 3.12 26.57
CA LYS A 191 -7.10 4.08 25.49
C LYS A 191 -5.97 5.08 25.38
N ILE A 192 -5.60 5.42 24.15
CA ILE A 192 -4.58 6.43 23.85
C ILE A 192 -5.28 7.61 23.20
N HIS A 193 -5.25 8.76 23.87
CA HIS A 193 -5.80 10.03 23.41
C HIS A 193 -4.69 10.87 22.79
N ILE A 194 -4.91 11.41 21.61
CA ILE A 194 -3.97 12.30 20.90
C ILE A 194 -4.63 13.66 20.77
N ILE A 195 -4.04 14.66 21.41
CA ILE A 195 -4.58 16.01 21.53
C ILE A 195 -3.61 17.00 20.90
N LYS A 196 -4.09 17.78 19.93
CA LYS A 196 -3.32 18.84 19.29
C LYS A 196 -4.20 20.07 19.08
N GLY A 197 -3.96 21.11 19.86
CA GLY A 197 -4.82 22.29 19.89
C GLY A 197 -6.22 21.96 20.40
N LYS A 198 -7.25 22.14 19.57
CA LYS A 198 -8.64 21.82 19.91
C LYS A 198 -9.09 20.44 19.43
N GLU A 199 -8.26 19.74 18.68
CA GLU A 199 -8.58 18.43 18.11
C GLU A 199 -8.11 17.32 19.05
N GLU A 200 -9.02 16.40 19.38
CA GLU A 200 -8.72 15.21 20.13
C GLU A 200 -9.17 13.98 19.32
N ILE A 201 -8.28 13.00 19.20
CA ILE A 201 -8.55 11.71 18.53
C ILE A 201 -8.15 10.58 19.45
N ILE A 202 -9.01 9.58 19.58
CA ILE A 202 -8.69 8.36 20.30
C ILE A 202 -8.11 7.33 19.32
N ALA A 203 -7.01 6.70 19.71
CA ALA A 203 -6.44 5.59 18.96
C ALA A 203 -7.20 4.30 19.34
N ASP A 204 -8.33 4.06 18.68
CA ASP A 204 -9.30 3.03 19.06
C ASP A 204 -9.35 1.82 18.12
N ASP A 205 -9.17 1.99 16.81
CA ASP A 205 -9.42 0.90 15.88
C ASP A 205 -8.45 0.92 14.67
N TRP A 206 -7.19 0.62 14.96
CA TRP A 206 -6.17 0.56 13.92
C TRP A 206 -6.44 -0.52 12.87
N ASN A 207 -6.87 -1.68 13.30
CA ASN A 207 -6.99 -2.84 12.45
C ASN A 207 -8.05 -2.64 11.35
N LYS A 208 -9.13 -1.92 11.66
CA LYS A 208 -10.23 -1.69 10.74
C LYS A 208 -9.76 -0.95 9.47
N ASP A 209 -9.09 0.19 9.63
CA ASP A 209 -8.64 1.01 8.50
C ASP A 209 -7.60 0.29 7.63
N THR A 210 -6.67 -0.44 8.28
CA THR A 210 -5.63 -1.18 7.56
C THR A 210 -6.18 -2.45 6.91
N ILE A 211 -6.99 -3.24 7.63
CA ILE A 211 -7.49 -4.52 7.15
C ILE A 211 -8.48 -4.34 5.98
N CYS A 212 -9.27 -3.28 5.96
CA CYS A 212 -10.15 -2.95 4.83
C CYS A 212 -9.38 -2.71 3.51
N ASP A 213 -8.13 -2.24 3.59
CA ASP A 213 -7.29 -1.94 2.44
C ASP A 213 -6.49 -3.13 1.92
N LEU A 214 -6.60 -4.29 2.55
CA LEU A 214 -5.83 -5.47 2.16
C LEU A 214 -6.48 -6.21 0.98
N ALA A 215 -5.63 -6.69 0.09
CA ALA A 215 -5.98 -7.62 -1.00
C ALA A 215 -6.09 -9.06 -0.50
N ALA A 216 -5.24 -9.43 0.48
CA ALA A 216 -5.27 -10.72 1.14
C ALA A 216 -4.79 -10.61 2.59
N LEU A 217 -5.24 -11.56 3.44
CA LEU A 217 -4.99 -11.58 4.87
C LEU A 217 -4.79 -13.01 5.38
N ILE A 218 -3.78 -13.22 6.22
CA ILE A 218 -3.58 -14.42 7.04
C ILE A 218 -3.57 -13.99 8.50
N THR A 219 -4.44 -14.57 9.33
CA THR A 219 -4.43 -14.42 10.78
C THR A 219 -3.92 -15.70 11.44
N ILE A 220 -3.12 -15.56 12.50
CA ILE A 220 -2.42 -16.64 13.18
C ILE A 220 -2.81 -16.61 14.68
N GLY A 221 -3.42 -17.69 15.16
CA GLY A 221 -3.89 -17.81 16.53
C GLY A 221 -5.26 -17.16 16.75
N ASP A 222 -6.02 -17.74 17.69
CA ASP A 222 -7.44 -17.43 17.91
C ASP A 222 -7.66 -15.96 18.28
N ASP A 223 -6.77 -15.37 19.08
CA ASP A 223 -6.85 -13.97 19.50
C ASP A 223 -6.83 -12.97 18.34
N PHE A 224 -6.27 -13.38 17.19
CA PHE A 224 -6.16 -12.52 16.00
C PHE A 224 -7.20 -12.81 14.92
N HIS A 225 -7.98 -13.90 15.04
CA HIS A 225 -9.00 -14.26 14.05
C HIS A 225 -10.11 -13.21 13.94
N ALA A 226 -10.42 -12.50 15.02
CA ALA A 226 -11.41 -11.42 15.05
C ALA A 226 -11.05 -10.27 14.09
N ILE A 227 -9.76 -9.99 13.87
CA ILE A 227 -9.27 -8.99 12.90
C ILE A 227 -9.82 -9.28 11.49
N GLY A 228 -9.95 -10.55 11.15
CA GLY A 228 -10.48 -10.97 9.85
C GLY A 228 -11.93 -10.56 9.59
N SER A 229 -12.70 -10.12 10.59
CA SER A 229 -14.06 -9.58 10.40
C SER A 229 -14.06 -8.26 9.61
N HIS A 230 -12.98 -7.50 9.70
CA HIS A 230 -12.80 -6.23 8.98
C HIS A 230 -12.28 -6.40 7.54
N PHE A 231 -11.96 -7.63 7.12
CA PHE A 231 -11.47 -7.88 5.76
C PHE A 231 -12.60 -7.78 4.73
N VAL A 232 -12.43 -6.89 3.76
CA VAL A 232 -13.40 -6.61 2.70
C VAL A 232 -12.76 -6.84 1.33
N THR A 233 -13.41 -7.67 0.52
CA THR A 233 -12.98 -7.95 -0.85
C THR A 233 -14.14 -7.78 -1.84
N PRO A 234 -13.90 -7.31 -3.08
CA PRO A 234 -14.91 -7.30 -4.13
C PRO A 234 -15.20 -8.69 -4.71
N PHE A 235 -14.57 -9.75 -4.19
CA PHE A 235 -14.65 -11.13 -4.63
C PHE A 235 -15.24 -12.03 -3.53
N GLU A 236 -16.49 -11.79 -3.14
CA GLU A 236 -17.11 -12.50 -2.00
C GLU A 236 -17.14 -14.02 -2.17
N SER A 237 -17.35 -14.53 -3.40
CA SER A 237 -17.32 -15.96 -3.71
C SER A 237 -15.94 -16.62 -3.56
N ARG A 238 -14.89 -15.84 -3.58
CA ARG A 238 -13.48 -16.26 -3.44
C ARG A 238 -12.83 -15.69 -2.16
N LYS A 239 -13.62 -15.19 -1.22
CA LYS A 239 -13.15 -14.58 0.02
C LYS A 239 -12.28 -15.53 0.85
N GLN A 240 -12.61 -16.81 0.87
CA GLN A 240 -11.86 -17.84 1.61
C GLN A 240 -10.46 -18.07 1.04
N ASP A 241 -10.26 -17.84 -0.25
CA ASP A 241 -8.95 -17.97 -0.90
C ASP A 241 -8.06 -16.74 -0.63
N LEU A 242 -8.67 -15.60 -0.28
CA LEU A 242 -8.02 -14.33 0.00
C LEU A 242 -7.91 -14.02 1.51
N LYS A 243 -8.51 -14.85 2.35
CA LYS A 243 -8.47 -14.73 3.80
C LYS A 243 -8.29 -16.10 4.43
N LYS A 244 -7.17 -16.30 5.10
CA LYS A 244 -6.89 -17.54 5.85
C LYS A 244 -6.85 -17.25 7.35
N ALA A 245 -7.36 -18.17 8.15
CA ALA A 245 -7.19 -18.20 9.60
C ALA A 245 -6.48 -19.52 9.95
N ILE A 246 -5.29 -19.41 10.56
CA ILE A 246 -4.47 -20.57 10.93
C ILE A 246 -4.23 -20.59 12.43
N ALA A 247 -4.05 -21.77 12.98
CA ALA A 247 -3.71 -21.93 14.38
C ALA A 247 -2.35 -21.29 14.73
N THR A 248 -2.14 -21.01 16.04
CA THR A 248 -0.83 -20.62 16.57
C THR A 248 0.25 -21.54 16.03
N LYS A 249 1.33 -20.97 15.49
CA LYS A 249 2.50 -21.75 15.09
C LYS A 249 3.41 -21.98 16.27
N GLU A 250 3.82 -23.23 16.46
CA GLU A 250 4.63 -23.65 17.60
C GLU A 250 5.89 -24.36 17.13
N PHE A 251 7.04 -23.93 17.65
CA PHE A 251 8.34 -24.50 17.31
C PHE A 251 9.11 -24.83 18.59
N PRO A 252 9.48 -26.09 18.84
CA PRO A 252 10.31 -26.45 19.99
C PRO A 252 11.75 -26.00 19.76
N ILE A 253 12.35 -25.36 20.76
CA ILE A 253 13.76 -24.98 20.76
C ILE A 253 14.42 -25.43 22.06
N THR A 254 15.68 -25.88 22.00
CA THR A 254 16.44 -26.26 23.19
C THR A 254 17.55 -25.26 23.42
N MET A 255 17.55 -24.59 24.56
CA MET A 255 18.52 -23.56 24.90
C MET A 255 18.85 -23.52 26.39
N MET A 256 19.94 -22.83 26.75
CA MET A 256 20.31 -22.59 28.14
C MET A 256 19.50 -21.43 28.72
N ASN A 257 18.96 -21.59 29.92
CA ASN A 257 18.34 -20.51 30.68
C ASN A 257 19.40 -19.69 31.46
N ASN A 258 18.94 -18.62 32.14
CA ASN A 258 19.81 -17.78 32.98
C ASN A 258 20.47 -18.55 34.15
N SER A 259 19.90 -19.68 34.56
CA SER A 259 20.46 -20.57 35.59
C SER A 259 21.39 -21.64 35.00
N GLN A 260 21.83 -21.49 33.76
CA GLN A 260 22.73 -22.44 33.05
C GLN A 260 22.15 -23.86 32.92
N GLN A 261 20.84 -23.99 32.90
CA GLN A 261 20.15 -25.27 32.69
C GLN A 261 19.68 -25.36 31.24
N LYS A 262 19.98 -26.46 30.57
CA LYS A 262 19.50 -26.77 29.23
C LYS A 262 18.03 -27.25 29.32
N ARG A 263 17.11 -26.50 28.68
CA ARG A 263 15.66 -26.81 28.66
C ARG A 263 15.10 -26.63 27.26
N THR A 264 14.00 -27.34 27.00
CA THR A 264 13.22 -27.16 25.77
C THR A 264 12.09 -26.19 26.04
N TYR A 265 12.00 -25.18 25.19
CA TYR A 265 10.96 -24.14 25.19
C TYR A 265 10.19 -24.19 23.88
N THR A 266 9.00 -23.63 23.85
CA THR A 266 8.19 -23.54 22.63
C THR A 266 8.10 -22.09 22.20
N VAL A 267 8.59 -21.79 21.00
CA VAL A 267 8.36 -20.50 20.32
C VAL A 267 6.95 -20.53 19.75
N LYS A 268 6.06 -19.69 20.28
CA LYS A 268 4.71 -19.51 19.78
C LYS A 268 4.64 -18.24 18.98
N ILE A 269 4.14 -18.34 17.73
CA ILE A 269 3.96 -17.22 16.83
C ILE A 269 2.47 -17.01 16.60
N ASN A 270 1.99 -15.84 16.98
CA ASN A 270 0.63 -15.36 16.75
C ASN A 270 0.68 -14.05 15.97
N GLY A 271 -0.47 -13.58 15.47
CA GLY A 271 -0.54 -12.29 14.81
C GLY A 271 -1.27 -12.33 13.48
N TRP A 272 -0.81 -11.51 12.55
CA TRP A 272 -1.37 -11.46 11.21
C TRP A 272 -0.37 -10.90 10.21
N ILE A 273 -0.57 -11.27 8.94
CA ILE A 273 0.13 -10.69 7.79
C ILE A 273 -0.87 -10.44 6.66
N GLY A 274 -0.70 -9.36 5.94
CA GLY A 274 -1.52 -9.00 4.81
C GLY A 274 -0.74 -8.34 3.69
N VAL A 275 -1.40 -8.16 2.56
CA VAL A 275 -0.87 -7.43 1.41
C VAL A 275 -1.87 -6.40 0.94
N TYR A 276 -1.43 -5.19 0.69
CA TYR A 276 -2.29 -4.09 0.26
C TYR A 276 -2.80 -4.26 -1.18
N LYS A 277 -4.01 -3.76 -1.44
CA LYS A 277 -4.59 -3.65 -2.80
C LYS A 277 -3.74 -2.76 -3.70
N THR A 278 -3.23 -1.65 -3.16
CA THR A 278 -2.43 -0.65 -3.89
C THR A 278 -1.46 0.08 -2.97
N THR A 279 -0.35 0.55 -3.52
CA THR A 279 0.60 1.45 -2.82
C THR A 279 0.42 2.92 -3.23
N ARG A 280 -0.50 3.22 -4.16
CA ARG A 280 -0.75 4.61 -4.62
C ARG A 280 -1.28 5.47 -3.48
N GLY A 281 -0.74 6.68 -3.34
CA GLY A 281 -1.14 7.63 -2.31
C GLY A 281 -0.49 7.40 -0.93
N ARG A 282 0.33 6.38 -0.79
CA ARG A 282 1.07 6.07 0.43
C ARG A 282 2.43 6.75 0.41
N LYS A 283 2.44 8.08 0.43
CA LYS A 283 3.68 8.86 0.63
C LYS A 283 3.99 8.85 2.12
N ALA A 284 5.12 8.26 2.50
CA ALA A 284 5.69 8.43 3.83
C ALA A 284 6.33 9.83 3.90
N GLU A 285 6.02 10.61 4.92
CA GLU A 285 6.85 11.75 5.30
C GLU A 285 8.17 11.23 5.91
N ILE A 286 9.21 12.04 5.93
CA ILE A 286 10.56 11.63 6.38
C ILE A 286 10.54 11.06 7.82
N THR A 287 9.59 11.53 8.65
CA THR A 287 9.44 11.11 10.05
C THR A 287 8.45 9.96 10.26
N ASP A 288 7.69 9.59 9.24
CA ASP A 288 6.66 8.56 9.34
C ASP A 288 7.22 7.17 9.15
N PHE A 289 6.64 6.22 9.88
CA PHE A 289 6.95 4.81 9.65
C PHE A 289 6.38 4.36 8.30
N PRO A 290 7.13 3.59 7.50
CA PRO A 290 6.63 3.05 6.25
C PRO A 290 5.38 2.20 6.47
N ASP A 291 4.51 2.13 5.46
CA ASP A 291 3.32 1.26 5.49
C ASP A 291 3.66 -0.21 5.15
N ASN A 292 4.86 -0.45 4.65
CA ASN A 292 5.40 -1.74 4.27
C ASN A 292 6.37 -2.22 5.36
N PHE A 293 5.92 -3.15 6.18
CA PHE A 293 6.71 -3.69 7.29
C PHE A 293 6.14 -5.02 7.79
N ILE A 294 6.98 -5.81 8.45
CA ILE A 294 6.57 -6.91 9.34
C ILE A 294 7.22 -6.64 10.69
N SER A 295 6.42 -6.28 11.68
CA SER A 295 6.91 -5.97 13.02
C SER A 295 6.77 -7.15 13.98
N LEU A 296 7.71 -7.24 14.93
CA LEU A 296 7.73 -8.24 15.99
C LEU A 296 7.40 -7.60 17.33
N TYR A 297 6.50 -8.25 18.05
CA TYR A 297 6.06 -7.84 19.38
C TYR A 297 6.30 -8.95 20.40
N ALA A 298 6.63 -8.58 21.60
CA ALA A 298 6.70 -9.47 22.75
C ALA A 298 6.07 -8.79 23.96
N ASN A 299 5.23 -9.50 24.72
CA ASN A 299 4.41 -8.94 25.80
C ASN A 299 3.68 -7.65 25.35
N LYS A 300 3.15 -7.68 24.13
CA LYS A 300 2.40 -6.56 23.53
C LYS A 300 3.24 -5.30 23.24
N LYS A 301 4.54 -5.32 23.46
CA LYS A 301 5.47 -4.24 23.14
C LYS A 301 6.23 -4.55 21.86
N MET A 302 6.40 -3.55 21.01
CA MET A 302 7.22 -3.69 19.82
C MET A 302 8.70 -3.87 20.21
N GLY A 303 9.31 -4.94 19.70
CA GLY A 303 10.74 -5.21 19.84
C GLY A 303 11.52 -4.89 18.59
N GLU A 304 10.93 -5.15 17.42
CA GLU A 304 11.53 -4.83 16.12
C GLU A 304 10.46 -4.34 15.15
N PHE A 305 10.71 -3.18 14.55
CA PHE A 305 9.71 -2.56 13.67
C PHE A 305 9.56 -3.27 12.34
N ASN A 306 10.65 -3.71 11.71
CA ASN A 306 10.57 -4.25 10.37
C ASN A 306 11.63 -5.31 10.07
N ILE A 307 11.22 -6.57 10.04
CA ILE A 307 12.06 -7.71 9.64
C ILE A 307 12.01 -7.97 8.12
N LEU A 308 11.15 -7.27 7.37
CA LEU A 308 10.99 -7.52 5.93
C LEU A 308 12.31 -7.42 5.14
N PRO A 309 13.22 -6.45 5.43
CA PRO A 309 14.54 -6.40 4.77
C PRO A 309 15.41 -7.64 5.01
N VAL A 310 15.18 -8.36 6.13
CA VAL A 310 15.95 -9.55 6.51
C VAL A 310 15.35 -10.82 5.92
N VAL A 311 14.02 -10.93 5.87
CA VAL A 311 13.31 -12.13 5.39
C VAL A 311 12.94 -12.05 3.92
N GLY A 312 12.85 -10.86 3.35
CA GLY A 312 12.49 -10.60 1.96
C GLY A 312 13.58 -11.05 0.97
N GLN A 313 13.16 -11.25 -0.26
CA GLN A 313 14.02 -11.61 -1.39
C GLN A 313 14.13 -10.47 -2.42
N ASN A 314 13.82 -9.24 -2.02
CA ASN A 314 13.78 -8.03 -2.87
C ASN A 314 12.83 -8.15 -4.07
N LYS A 315 11.75 -8.92 -3.93
CA LYS A 315 10.72 -9.03 -4.97
C LYS A 315 9.84 -7.79 -5.00
N LEU A 316 9.50 -7.32 -6.19
CA LEU A 316 8.63 -6.14 -6.40
C LEU A 316 7.29 -6.21 -5.65
N ASN A 317 6.78 -7.41 -5.40
CA ASN A 317 5.52 -7.60 -4.68
C ASN A 317 5.63 -7.43 -3.16
N GLU A 318 6.83 -7.46 -2.60
CA GLU A 318 7.07 -7.32 -1.15
C GLU A 318 6.74 -5.92 -0.64
N VAL A 319 6.76 -4.89 -1.51
CA VAL A 319 6.37 -3.51 -1.16
C VAL A 319 4.91 -3.37 -0.71
N TYR A 320 4.09 -4.40 -0.92
CA TYR A 320 2.69 -4.43 -0.49
C TYR A 320 2.48 -5.11 0.87
N VAL A 321 3.52 -5.75 1.41
CA VAL A 321 3.41 -6.56 2.62
C VAL A 321 3.32 -5.69 3.86
N VAL A 322 2.41 -6.05 4.76
CA VAL A 322 2.29 -5.48 6.10
C VAL A 322 1.93 -6.60 7.07
N GLY A 323 2.50 -6.58 8.28
CA GLY A 323 2.19 -7.61 9.26
C GLY A 323 2.67 -7.29 10.65
N GLN A 324 2.10 -8.01 11.62
CA GLN A 324 2.45 -7.95 13.03
C GLN A 324 2.47 -9.35 13.61
N LEU A 325 3.59 -9.74 14.16
CA LEU A 325 3.77 -11.05 14.78
C LEU A 325 4.11 -10.88 16.26
N HIS A 326 3.49 -11.67 17.09
CA HIS A 326 3.62 -11.66 18.54
C HIS A 326 4.31 -12.92 19.01
N ILE A 327 5.46 -12.75 19.70
CA ILE A 327 6.35 -13.83 20.13
C ILE A 327 6.81 -13.56 21.59
N ASP A 328 5.99 -13.87 22.57
CA ASP A 328 6.21 -13.48 23.96
C ASP A 328 7.43 -14.12 24.62
N ILE A 329 7.90 -15.27 24.09
CA ILE A 329 9.12 -15.92 24.58
C ILE A 329 10.38 -15.03 24.44
N PHE A 330 10.36 -14.03 23.55
CA PHE A 330 11.48 -13.09 23.39
C PHE A 330 11.74 -12.27 24.65
N GLU A 331 10.68 -12.06 25.45
CA GLU A 331 10.74 -11.33 26.71
C GLU A 331 10.59 -12.24 27.95
N LEU A 332 10.73 -13.56 27.80
CA LEU A 332 10.66 -14.49 28.93
C LEU A 332 11.82 -14.25 29.89
N THR A 333 11.51 -13.94 31.14
CA THR A 333 12.46 -13.48 32.18
C THR A 333 13.54 -14.52 32.50
N GLU A 334 13.20 -15.81 32.45
CA GLU A 334 14.17 -16.89 32.75
C GLU A 334 15.19 -17.13 31.64
N LEU A 335 14.99 -16.55 30.45
CA LEU A 335 15.90 -16.66 29.31
C LEU A 335 16.82 -15.44 29.19
N PRO A 336 18.01 -15.60 28.58
CA PRO A 336 18.89 -14.49 28.28
C PRO A 336 18.20 -13.40 27.47
N ASP A 337 18.53 -12.15 27.79
CA ASP A 337 18.01 -11.00 27.06
C ASP A 337 18.55 -10.97 25.63
N MET A 338 17.65 -11.01 24.65
CA MET A 338 17.97 -11.00 23.24
C MET A 338 17.76 -9.63 22.56
N ALA A 339 17.13 -8.67 23.26
CA ALA A 339 16.92 -7.35 22.71
C ALA A 339 18.23 -6.56 22.62
N LEU A 340 18.43 -5.84 21.51
CA LEU A 340 19.55 -4.92 21.32
C LEU A 340 19.53 -3.79 22.36
N SER A 341 20.67 -3.17 22.62
CA SER A 341 20.80 -2.09 23.62
C SER A 341 19.96 -0.88 23.28
N ASN A 342 19.83 -0.54 21.98
CA ASN A 342 18.99 0.53 21.47
C ASN A 342 17.50 0.16 21.35
N ARG A 343 17.11 -1.06 21.72
CA ARG A 343 15.74 -1.59 21.66
C ARG A 343 15.05 -1.51 20.29
N GLN A 344 15.83 -1.42 19.21
CA GLN A 344 15.31 -1.35 17.83
C GLN A 344 15.48 -2.68 17.07
N GLY A 345 15.57 -3.79 17.80
CA GLY A 345 15.69 -5.12 17.21
C GLY A 345 16.20 -6.15 18.18
N TYR A 346 16.43 -7.35 17.68
CA TYR A 346 16.87 -8.52 18.40
C TYR A 346 18.24 -9.00 17.90
N LYS A 347 18.96 -9.76 18.73
CA LYS A 347 20.21 -10.41 18.36
C LYS A 347 19.94 -11.43 17.26
N THR A 348 20.59 -11.24 16.12
CA THR A 348 20.37 -12.06 14.92
C THR A 348 20.82 -13.51 15.07
N ASP A 349 21.74 -13.81 15.97
CA ASP A 349 22.26 -15.14 16.27
C ASP A 349 21.43 -15.92 17.32
N ASP A 350 20.41 -15.30 17.91
CA ASP A 350 19.55 -15.97 18.89
C ASP A 350 18.65 -17.02 18.22
N PRO A 351 18.65 -18.28 18.70
CA PRO A 351 17.85 -19.35 18.10
C PRO A 351 16.35 -19.07 18.03
N ARG A 352 15.80 -18.32 19.01
CA ARG A 352 14.39 -17.92 19.02
C ARG A 352 14.07 -17.02 17.82
N TYR A 353 14.96 -16.08 17.54
CA TYR A 353 14.81 -15.15 16.43
C TYR A 353 14.94 -15.84 15.08
N GLN A 354 15.95 -16.73 14.94
CA GLN A 354 16.17 -17.47 13.70
C GLN A 354 14.95 -18.33 13.30
N VAL A 355 14.34 -19.01 14.24
CA VAL A 355 13.12 -19.81 13.98
C VAL A 355 11.99 -18.94 13.44
N VAL A 356 11.80 -17.72 13.96
CA VAL A 356 10.77 -16.79 13.46
C VAL A 356 11.10 -16.31 12.05
N LEU A 357 12.38 -15.95 11.80
CA LEU A 357 12.80 -15.51 10.46
C LEU A 357 12.62 -16.62 9.42
N ASP A 358 12.98 -17.87 9.77
CA ASP A 358 12.85 -19.00 8.86
C ASP A 358 11.40 -19.32 8.54
N TYR A 359 10.50 -19.27 9.53
CA TYR A 359 9.08 -19.45 9.31
C TYR A 359 8.51 -18.36 8.40
N VAL A 360 8.84 -17.10 8.66
CA VAL A 360 8.37 -15.98 7.85
C VAL A 360 8.89 -16.07 6.42
N ARG A 361 10.19 -16.36 6.24
CA ARG A 361 10.86 -16.43 4.94
C ARG A 361 10.36 -17.58 4.08
N ASN A 362 10.18 -18.76 4.67
CA ASN A 362 9.97 -19.99 3.92
C ASN A 362 8.48 -20.37 3.78
N GLU A 363 7.62 -19.94 4.71
CA GLU A 363 6.21 -20.30 4.72
C GLU A 363 5.30 -19.07 4.57
N LEU A 364 5.37 -18.13 5.52
CA LEU A 364 4.35 -17.09 5.67
C LEU A 364 4.39 -16.04 4.55
N LEU A 365 5.58 -15.56 4.19
CA LEU A 365 5.77 -14.56 3.13
C LEU A 365 5.42 -15.12 1.73
N PRO A 366 5.87 -16.33 1.33
CA PRO A 366 5.43 -16.94 0.09
C PRO A 366 3.90 -17.13 0.01
N ASP A 367 3.27 -17.59 1.09
CA ASP A 367 1.83 -17.81 1.14
C ASP A 367 1.04 -16.53 0.88
N ILE A 368 1.34 -15.45 1.59
CA ILE A 368 0.63 -14.18 1.42
C ILE A 368 0.86 -13.55 0.04
N LEU A 369 2.07 -13.70 -0.53
CA LEU A 369 2.37 -13.22 -1.88
C LEU A 369 1.62 -14.01 -2.96
N ASN A 370 1.44 -15.33 -2.78
CA ASN A 370 0.62 -16.15 -3.68
C ASN A 370 -0.86 -15.73 -3.61
N MET A 371 -1.39 -15.45 -2.43
CA MET A 371 -2.75 -14.93 -2.28
C MET A 371 -2.91 -13.57 -2.96
N ARG A 372 -1.89 -12.70 -2.91
CA ARG A 372 -1.91 -11.44 -3.65
C ARG A 372 -1.94 -11.65 -5.16
N LYS A 373 -1.17 -12.63 -5.68
CA LYS A 373 -1.20 -12.97 -7.10
C LYS A 373 -2.62 -13.35 -7.53
N LEU A 374 -3.28 -14.22 -6.76
CA LEU A 374 -4.67 -14.58 -6.99
C LEU A 374 -5.60 -13.35 -7.02
N TYR A 375 -5.47 -12.43 -6.06
CA TYR A 375 -6.26 -11.19 -6.06
C TYR A 375 -6.06 -10.36 -7.32
N VAL A 376 -4.81 -10.24 -7.80
CA VAL A 376 -4.48 -9.51 -9.03
C VAL A 376 -5.13 -10.17 -10.24
N ASP A 377 -5.08 -11.50 -10.34
CA ASP A 377 -5.68 -12.24 -11.45
C ASP A 377 -7.21 -12.11 -11.45
N LEU A 378 -7.87 -12.26 -10.30
CA LEU A 378 -9.30 -12.00 -10.15
C LEU A 378 -9.69 -10.55 -10.54
N THR A 379 -8.83 -9.60 -10.21
CA THR A 379 -9.06 -8.19 -10.57
C THR A 379 -8.98 -7.97 -12.09
N LYS A 380 -8.04 -8.65 -12.76
CA LYS A 380 -7.92 -8.60 -14.22
C LYS A 380 -9.15 -9.23 -14.90
N GLU A 381 -9.58 -10.40 -14.43
CA GLU A 381 -10.78 -11.07 -14.93
C GLU A 381 -12.03 -10.19 -14.80
N LYS A 382 -12.26 -9.64 -13.61
CA LYS A 382 -13.41 -8.72 -13.37
C LYS A 382 -13.38 -7.49 -14.27
N LYS A 383 -12.19 -6.93 -14.54
CA LYS A 383 -12.03 -5.81 -15.47
C LYS A 383 -12.37 -6.22 -16.91
N LYS A 384 -11.96 -7.42 -17.35
CA LYS A 384 -12.30 -7.95 -18.67
C LYS A 384 -13.82 -8.12 -18.80
N GLU A 385 -14.47 -8.73 -17.81
CA GLU A 385 -15.93 -8.91 -17.80
C GLU A 385 -16.69 -7.57 -17.83
N ASN A 386 -16.25 -6.60 -17.05
CA ASN A 386 -16.88 -5.28 -17.03
C ASN A 386 -16.74 -4.57 -18.38
N LYS A 387 -15.54 -4.60 -18.99
CA LYS A 387 -15.34 -4.06 -20.35
C LYS A 387 -16.28 -4.70 -21.35
N LEU A 388 -16.41 -6.04 -21.32
CA LEU A 388 -17.28 -6.76 -22.22
C LEU A 388 -18.76 -6.41 -22.01
N LYS A 389 -19.21 -6.26 -20.75
CA LYS A 389 -20.57 -5.82 -20.41
C LYS A 389 -20.84 -4.39 -20.90
N GLU A 390 -19.91 -3.48 -20.70
CA GLU A 390 -20.03 -2.09 -21.19
C GLU A 390 -20.09 -2.04 -22.72
N GLN A 391 -19.26 -2.85 -23.40
CA GLN A 391 -19.24 -2.93 -24.85
C GLN A 391 -20.60 -3.44 -25.37
N LYS A 392 -21.12 -4.56 -24.84
CA LYS A 392 -22.44 -5.08 -25.20
C LYS A 392 -23.55 -4.05 -24.98
N LYS A 393 -23.52 -3.34 -23.85
CA LYS A 393 -24.51 -2.29 -23.58
C LYS A 393 -24.45 -1.16 -24.60
N ARG A 394 -23.23 -0.70 -24.96
CA ARG A 394 -23.04 0.32 -26.01
C ARG A 394 -23.56 -0.14 -27.37
N GLU A 395 -23.31 -1.41 -27.73
CA GLU A 395 -23.80 -2.02 -28.97
C GLU A 395 -25.35 -2.08 -29.00
N GLU A 396 -25.98 -2.47 -27.88
CA GLU A 396 -27.44 -2.47 -27.75
C GLU A 396 -28.05 -1.06 -27.82
N ASP A 397 -27.46 -0.09 -27.14
CA ASP A 397 -27.93 1.29 -27.14
C ASP A 397 -27.76 1.94 -28.52
N PHE A 398 -26.66 1.61 -29.20
CA PHE A 398 -26.43 2.06 -30.58
C PHE A 398 -27.47 1.45 -31.53
N LYS A 399 -27.72 0.13 -31.45
CA LYS A 399 -28.74 -0.55 -32.28
C LYS A 399 -30.12 0.06 -32.08
N LYS A 400 -30.53 0.33 -30.85
CA LYS A 400 -31.78 1.02 -30.54
C LYS A 400 -31.85 2.42 -31.16
N SER A 401 -30.74 3.14 -31.17
CA SER A 401 -30.67 4.48 -31.76
C SER A 401 -30.82 4.43 -33.28
N VAL A 402 -30.20 3.44 -33.93
CA VAL A 402 -30.34 3.22 -35.39
C VAL A 402 -31.74 2.83 -35.75
N ASP A 403 -32.36 1.88 -35.03
CA ASP A 403 -33.75 1.47 -35.26
C ASP A 403 -34.72 2.65 -35.13
N LYS A 404 -34.55 3.49 -34.12
CA LYS A 404 -35.33 4.70 -33.91
C LYS A 404 -35.11 5.74 -35.02
N PHE A 405 -33.88 5.90 -35.48
CA PHE A 405 -33.56 6.78 -36.61
C PHE A 405 -34.24 6.30 -37.89
N ARG A 406 -34.15 5.00 -38.20
CA ARG A 406 -34.78 4.37 -39.36
C ARG A 406 -36.30 4.59 -39.34
N GLU A 407 -36.96 4.20 -38.24
CA GLU A 407 -38.40 4.33 -38.09
C GLU A 407 -38.88 5.80 -38.25
N ASN A 408 -38.19 6.75 -37.64
CA ASN A 408 -38.53 8.16 -37.76
C ASN A 408 -38.30 8.70 -39.16
N THR A 409 -37.23 8.26 -39.85
CA THR A 409 -36.91 8.75 -41.19
C THR A 409 -37.88 8.20 -42.21
N SER A 410 -38.17 6.89 -42.19
CA SER A 410 -39.14 6.27 -43.07
C SER A 410 -40.54 6.85 -42.86
N ARG A 411 -40.99 7.04 -41.61
CA ARG A 411 -42.28 7.65 -41.30
C ARG A 411 -42.39 9.09 -41.83
N LYS A 412 -41.38 9.93 -41.61
CA LYS A 412 -41.38 11.32 -42.12
C LYS A 412 -41.34 11.39 -43.65
N ALA A 413 -40.62 10.43 -44.28
CA ALA A 413 -40.58 10.37 -45.75
C ALA A 413 -41.95 9.97 -46.31
N VAL A 414 -42.61 8.95 -45.74
CA VAL A 414 -43.98 8.53 -46.10
C VAL A 414 -44.96 9.69 -45.91
N ASP A 415 -44.94 10.41 -44.78
CA ASP A 415 -45.80 11.57 -44.52
C ASP A 415 -45.59 12.70 -45.53
N ARG A 416 -44.37 12.94 -45.98
CA ARG A 416 -44.07 13.97 -47.02
C ARG A 416 -44.56 13.55 -48.41
N ILE A 417 -44.33 12.26 -48.77
CA ILE A 417 -44.80 11.72 -50.05
C ILE A 417 -46.32 11.73 -50.11
N SER A 418 -47.01 11.32 -49.06
CA SER A 418 -48.47 11.30 -48.97
C SER A 418 -49.12 12.69 -49.06
N LYS A 419 -48.41 13.74 -48.61
CA LYS A 419 -48.87 15.13 -48.74
C LYS A 419 -48.68 15.72 -50.15
N GLN A 420 -47.84 15.12 -50.98
CA GLN A 420 -47.55 15.59 -52.36
C GLN A 420 -48.30 14.83 -53.45
N MET A 421 -48.86 13.66 -53.12
CA MET A 421 -49.60 12.83 -54.10
C MET A 421 -51.07 12.71 -53.69
N GLU A 422 -51.97 13.07 -54.61
CA GLU A 422 -53.42 12.88 -54.43
C GLU A 422 -53.79 11.40 -54.57
N ASN A 423 -54.57 10.84 -53.59
CA ASN A 423 -55.13 9.47 -53.59
C ASN A 423 -54.19 8.32 -53.21
N ILE A 424 -53.22 8.48 -52.30
CA ILE A 424 -52.46 7.36 -51.72
C ILE A 424 -53.32 6.65 -50.68
N THR A 425 -53.45 5.31 -50.83
CA THR A 425 -54.12 4.44 -49.86
C THR A 425 -53.15 4.04 -48.71
N GLU A 426 -53.73 3.64 -47.54
CA GLU A 426 -52.89 3.14 -46.43
C GLU A 426 -51.97 1.99 -46.85
N LYS A 427 -52.40 1.14 -47.78
CA LYS A 427 -51.65 0.01 -48.33
C LYS A 427 -50.45 0.47 -49.17
N ASP A 428 -50.56 1.61 -49.85
CA ASP A 428 -49.46 2.20 -50.60
C ASP A 428 -48.44 2.88 -49.67
N GLN A 429 -48.93 3.47 -48.58
CA GLN A 429 -48.02 4.02 -47.53
C GLN A 429 -47.18 2.93 -46.87
N GLU A 430 -47.75 1.75 -46.57
CA GLU A 430 -47.03 0.62 -46.03
C GLU A 430 -45.98 0.07 -47.01
N LYS A 431 -46.30 0.00 -48.31
CA LYS A 431 -45.35 -0.40 -49.34
C LYS A 431 -44.18 0.57 -49.48
N ILE A 432 -44.46 1.86 -49.50
CA ILE A 432 -43.43 2.92 -49.59
C ILE A 432 -42.54 2.86 -48.33
N LYS A 433 -43.13 2.64 -47.16
CA LYS A 433 -42.36 2.46 -45.91
C LYS A 433 -41.42 1.24 -45.99
N GLY A 434 -41.91 0.11 -46.50
CA GLY A 434 -41.09 -1.10 -46.69
C GLY A 434 -39.91 -0.86 -47.62
N ILE A 435 -40.11 -0.20 -48.76
CA ILE A 435 -39.06 0.13 -49.69
C ILE A 435 -38.00 1.04 -49.03
N LEU A 436 -38.43 2.06 -48.30
CA LEU A 436 -37.54 2.97 -47.59
C LEU A 436 -36.75 2.29 -46.45
N ASP A 437 -37.39 1.40 -45.72
CA ASP A 437 -36.75 0.60 -44.69
C ASP A 437 -35.68 -0.33 -45.30
N ASP A 438 -35.96 -0.94 -46.46
CA ASP A 438 -35.02 -1.81 -47.16
C ASP A 438 -33.84 -1.02 -47.71
N GLU A 439 -34.08 0.15 -48.33
CA GLU A 439 -32.98 1.01 -48.83
C GLU A 439 -32.10 1.56 -47.69
N ILE A 440 -32.69 1.95 -46.55
CA ILE A 440 -31.89 2.39 -45.39
C ILE A 440 -31.08 1.21 -44.86
N ASN A 441 -31.61 -0.02 -44.81
CA ASN A 441 -30.88 -1.19 -44.39
C ASN A 441 -29.72 -1.54 -45.33
N ASN A 442 -29.94 -1.48 -46.65
CA ASN A 442 -28.95 -1.79 -47.65
C ASN A 442 -27.77 -0.79 -47.68
N ASN A 443 -28.02 0.46 -47.33
CA ASN A 443 -27.01 1.54 -47.30
C ASN A 443 -26.47 1.79 -45.86
N SER A 444 -26.95 1.06 -44.85
CA SER A 444 -26.49 1.18 -43.45
C SER A 444 -25.01 0.89 -43.23
N PRO A 445 -24.37 -0.08 -43.96
CA PRO A 445 -22.93 -0.30 -43.87
C PRO A 445 -22.10 0.92 -44.26
N ASP A 446 -22.51 1.66 -45.30
CA ASP A 446 -21.81 2.87 -45.76
C ASP A 446 -21.87 4.02 -44.73
N MET A 447 -22.79 3.96 -43.76
CA MET A 447 -22.87 4.89 -42.67
C MET A 447 -22.09 4.42 -41.41
N GLY A 448 -21.26 3.36 -41.51
CA GLY A 448 -20.47 2.82 -40.40
C GLY A 448 -21.30 2.02 -39.38
N ILE A 449 -22.47 1.54 -39.76
CA ILE A 449 -23.35 0.74 -38.91
C ILE A 449 -22.94 -0.72 -39.01
N LYS A 450 -22.40 -1.29 -37.93
CA LYS A 450 -21.88 -2.66 -37.89
C LYS A 450 -22.92 -3.74 -38.17
N SER A 451 -22.64 -4.57 -39.16
CA SER A 451 -23.12 -5.94 -39.20
C SER A 451 -22.22 -6.82 -38.32
N VAL A 452 -22.70 -7.96 -37.87
CA VAL A 452 -22.05 -8.85 -36.90
C VAL A 452 -20.53 -8.99 -37.11
N ILE A 453 -19.74 -8.57 -36.11
CA ILE A 453 -18.25 -8.72 -36.14
C ILE A 453 -17.93 -10.22 -36.06
N ASP A 454 -17.20 -10.74 -37.05
CA ASP A 454 -16.53 -12.02 -36.95
C ASP A 454 -15.30 -11.89 -36.03
N SER A 455 -15.48 -12.25 -34.76
CA SER A 455 -14.43 -12.15 -33.75
C SER A 455 -13.24 -13.09 -33.99
N GLN A 456 -13.31 -13.96 -34.98
CA GLN A 456 -12.25 -14.88 -35.37
C GLN A 456 -11.31 -14.30 -36.42
N LYS A 457 -11.67 -13.21 -37.09
CA LYS A 457 -10.82 -12.53 -38.06
C LYS A 457 -10.20 -11.29 -37.46
N LYS A 458 -8.89 -11.17 -37.59
CA LYS A 458 -8.16 -9.98 -37.14
C LYS A 458 -7.39 -9.35 -38.29
N LYS A 459 -7.17 -8.04 -38.20
CA LYS A 459 -6.27 -7.29 -39.06
C LYS A 459 -5.35 -6.43 -38.23
N ILE A 460 -4.09 -6.37 -38.61
CA ILE A 460 -3.05 -5.63 -37.90
C ILE A 460 -2.46 -4.58 -38.85
N LEU A 461 -2.53 -3.31 -38.47
CA LEU A 461 -1.87 -2.21 -39.19
C LEU A 461 -0.59 -1.84 -38.46
N ILE A 462 0.55 -1.85 -39.14
CA ILE A 462 1.81 -1.29 -38.64
C ILE A 462 1.92 0.13 -39.19
N SER A 463 1.68 1.10 -38.30
CA SER A 463 1.81 2.55 -38.59
C SER A 463 3.22 3.01 -38.28
N GLN A 464 3.91 3.55 -39.26
CA GLN A 464 5.30 3.98 -39.12
C GLN A 464 5.66 5.08 -40.14
N THR A 465 6.79 5.76 -39.93
CA THR A 465 7.40 6.64 -40.92
C THR A 465 8.50 5.90 -41.66
N TYR A 466 8.81 6.35 -42.91
CA TYR A 466 9.85 5.72 -43.70
C TYR A 466 11.21 5.67 -42.99
N SER A 467 11.52 6.68 -42.20
CA SER A 467 12.76 6.75 -41.43
C SER A 467 12.87 5.70 -40.29
N ASP A 468 11.78 5.08 -39.94
CA ASP A 468 11.68 4.12 -38.84
C ASP A 468 11.36 2.70 -39.35
N LYS A 469 11.57 2.46 -40.66
CA LYS A 469 11.26 1.19 -41.34
C LYS A 469 11.91 -0.01 -40.66
N ASP A 470 13.15 0.10 -40.22
CA ASP A 470 13.91 -0.99 -39.61
C ASP A 470 13.27 -1.54 -38.34
N LEU A 471 12.71 -0.71 -37.43
CA LEU A 471 11.96 -1.20 -36.27
C LEU A 471 10.62 -1.79 -36.70
N ALA A 472 9.97 -1.20 -37.68
CA ALA A 472 8.73 -1.74 -38.23
C ALA A 472 8.94 -3.11 -38.89
N ASP A 473 10.05 -3.32 -39.60
CA ASP A 473 10.45 -4.61 -40.18
C ASP A 473 10.64 -5.67 -39.06
N ILE A 474 11.30 -5.31 -37.97
CA ILE A 474 11.44 -6.21 -36.80
C ILE A 474 10.07 -6.58 -36.24
N VAL A 475 9.18 -5.62 -36.04
CA VAL A 475 7.80 -5.87 -35.55
C VAL A 475 7.07 -6.81 -36.51
N TYR A 476 7.17 -6.59 -37.81
CA TYR A 476 6.56 -7.42 -38.85
C TYR A 476 7.07 -8.85 -38.81
N GLU A 477 8.39 -9.05 -38.83
CA GLU A 477 9.01 -10.38 -38.81
C GLU A 477 8.68 -11.14 -37.52
N MET A 478 8.61 -10.48 -36.38
CA MET A 478 8.23 -11.10 -35.12
C MET A 478 6.75 -11.50 -35.10
N LEU A 479 5.85 -10.72 -35.70
CA LEU A 479 4.44 -11.14 -35.85
C LEU A 479 4.30 -12.40 -36.69
N LYS A 480 5.01 -12.44 -37.85
CA LYS A 480 5.05 -13.65 -38.70
C LYS A 480 5.64 -14.85 -37.97
N PHE A 481 6.75 -14.66 -37.25
CA PHE A 481 7.36 -15.71 -36.44
C PHE A 481 6.39 -16.29 -35.38
N ASN A 482 5.52 -15.45 -34.81
CA ASN A 482 4.49 -15.84 -33.87
C ASN A 482 3.21 -16.38 -34.55
N GLY A 483 3.25 -16.65 -35.86
CA GLY A 483 2.18 -17.33 -36.60
C GLY A 483 1.07 -16.42 -37.12
N VAL A 484 1.25 -15.11 -37.16
CA VAL A 484 0.28 -14.20 -37.79
C VAL A 484 0.43 -14.29 -39.31
N PRO A 485 -0.65 -14.62 -40.07
CA PRO A 485 -0.59 -14.66 -41.52
C PRO A 485 -0.23 -13.29 -42.13
N GLY A 486 0.61 -13.27 -43.17
CA GLY A 486 0.98 -12.02 -43.83
C GLY A 486 -0.21 -11.25 -44.40
N GLU A 487 -1.25 -11.94 -44.86
CA GLU A 487 -2.50 -11.36 -45.36
C GLU A 487 -3.31 -10.61 -44.28
N ASP A 488 -3.05 -10.89 -42.98
CA ASP A 488 -3.68 -10.21 -41.86
C ASP A 488 -2.89 -8.99 -41.37
N ILE A 489 -1.69 -8.76 -41.93
CA ILE A 489 -0.82 -7.63 -41.59
C ILE A 489 -0.82 -6.63 -42.75
N ILE A 490 -1.05 -5.37 -42.43
CA ILE A 490 -0.93 -4.25 -43.38
C ILE A 490 0.26 -3.41 -42.94
N TYR A 491 1.22 -3.30 -43.85
CA TYR A 491 2.45 -2.57 -43.62
C TYR A 491 2.89 -1.83 -44.87
N THR A 492 2.74 -0.52 -44.92
CA THR A 492 2.92 0.33 -46.09
C THR A 492 4.28 0.16 -46.81
N ASN A 493 5.37 0.03 -46.04
CA ASN A 493 6.72 -0.09 -46.57
C ASN A 493 7.25 -1.54 -46.54
N CYS A 494 6.35 -2.53 -46.48
CA CYS A 494 6.73 -3.93 -46.49
C CYS A 494 7.37 -4.34 -47.81
N ASP A 495 8.41 -5.18 -47.72
CA ASP A 495 9.01 -5.80 -48.90
C ASP A 495 8.19 -7.00 -49.39
N ASP A 496 7.32 -7.58 -48.54
CA ASP A 496 6.40 -8.66 -48.89
C ASP A 496 5.13 -8.09 -49.54
N GLU A 497 4.88 -8.48 -50.81
CA GLU A 497 3.72 -8.01 -51.58
C GLU A 497 2.37 -8.33 -50.92
N VAL A 498 2.29 -9.40 -50.14
CA VAL A 498 1.04 -9.84 -49.48
C VAL A 498 0.60 -8.88 -48.39
N SER A 499 1.56 -8.25 -47.70
CA SER A 499 1.31 -7.33 -46.60
C SER A 499 1.42 -5.85 -46.99
N ARG A 500 1.83 -5.58 -48.24
CA ARG A 500 1.98 -4.22 -48.76
C ARG A 500 0.63 -3.65 -49.22
N ILE A 501 0.42 -2.36 -49.02
CA ILE A 501 -0.70 -1.65 -49.64
C ILE A 501 -0.50 -1.67 -51.15
N PRO A 502 -1.51 -2.08 -51.96
CA PRO A 502 -1.39 -2.12 -53.42
C PRO A 502 -1.02 -0.75 -54.00
N GLU A 503 -0.05 -0.71 -54.95
CA GLU A 503 0.44 0.53 -55.55
C GLU A 503 -0.64 1.30 -56.32
N GLU A 504 -1.68 0.60 -56.77
CA GLU A 504 -2.81 1.19 -57.50
C GLU A 504 -3.80 1.93 -56.58
N SER A 505 -3.73 1.72 -55.30
CA SER A 505 -4.61 2.34 -54.31
C SER A 505 -3.93 3.56 -53.69
N GLY A 506 -4.64 4.67 -53.61
CA GLY A 506 -4.18 5.80 -52.82
C GLY A 506 -4.04 5.38 -51.35
N ILE A 507 -2.85 5.59 -50.74
CA ILE A 507 -2.58 5.14 -49.34
C ILE A 507 -3.66 5.62 -48.39
N TYR A 508 -4.09 6.86 -48.47
CA TYR A 508 -5.13 7.44 -47.58
C TYR A 508 -6.50 6.86 -47.85
N ASP A 509 -6.86 6.54 -49.11
CA ASP A 509 -8.15 5.91 -49.43
C ASP A 509 -8.17 4.47 -48.89
N TYR A 510 -7.06 3.73 -49.10
CA TYR A 510 -6.92 2.38 -48.56
C TYR A 510 -7.02 2.35 -47.03
N LEU A 511 -6.35 3.28 -46.33
CA LEU A 511 -6.39 3.38 -44.89
C LEU A 511 -7.79 3.79 -44.39
N ARG A 512 -8.47 4.70 -45.09
CA ARG A 512 -9.86 5.04 -44.80
C ARG A 512 -10.76 3.80 -44.87
N ASP A 513 -10.67 3.07 -45.98
CA ASP A 513 -11.46 1.87 -46.22
C ASP A 513 -11.11 0.78 -45.20
N PHE A 514 -9.83 0.62 -44.86
CA PHE A 514 -9.40 -0.26 -43.75
C PHE A 514 -10.06 0.10 -42.42
N PHE A 515 -10.05 1.36 -42.02
CA PHE A 515 -10.68 1.76 -40.74
C PHE A 515 -12.21 1.68 -40.79
N VAL A 516 -12.85 1.89 -41.92
CA VAL A 516 -14.31 1.83 -42.09
C VAL A 516 -14.78 0.39 -42.25
N GLU A 517 -14.26 -0.35 -43.21
CA GLU A 517 -14.70 -1.71 -43.52
C GLU A 517 -14.23 -2.75 -42.48
N SER A 518 -12.93 -2.72 -42.15
CA SER A 518 -12.39 -3.69 -41.20
C SER A 518 -12.93 -3.47 -39.79
N TYR A 519 -13.16 -2.23 -39.38
CA TYR A 519 -13.78 -1.91 -38.10
C TYR A 519 -15.19 -2.51 -37.93
N SER A 520 -15.94 -2.63 -39.01
CA SER A 520 -17.30 -3.17 -38.98
C SER A 520 -17.36 -4.70 -39.01
N THR A 521 -16.29 -5.40 -39.44
CA THR A 521 -16.33 -6.84 -39.74
C THR A 521 -15.27 -7.65 -39.00
N GLN A 522 -14.18 -7.04 -38.54
CA GLN A 522 -13.01 -7.74 -37.97
C GLN A 522 -12.47 -7.05 -36.74
N LYS A 523 -11.65 -7.76 -35.95
CA LYS A 523 -10.87 -7.16 -34.85
C LYS A 523 -9.63 -6.47 -35.44
N ILE A 524 -9.46 -5.18 -35.14
CA ILE A 524 -8.34 -4.39 -35.63
C ILE A 524 -7.36 -4.12 -34.49
N TYR A 525 -6.07 -4.27 -34.80
CA TYR A 525 -4.96 -3.77 -33.99
C TYR A 525 -4.15 -2.75 -34.78
N VAL A 526 -3.74 -1.67 -34.13
CA VAL A 526 -2.80 -0.70 -34.73
C VAL A 526 -1.52 -0.70 -33.89
N LEU A 527 -0.40 -0.98 -34.55
CA LEU A 527 0.93 -0.97 -33.96
C LEU A 527 1.65 0.30 -34.38
N PHE A 528 1.79 1.26 -33.51
CA PHE A 528 2.45 2.52 -33.77
C PHE A 528 3.95 2.42 -33.50
N VAL A 529 4.76 2.57 -34.52
CA VAL A 529 6.20 2.80 -34.39
C VAL A 529 6.41 4.30 -34.23
N THR A 530 6.77 4.73 -33.01
CA THR A 530 6.84 6.15 -32.65
C THR A 530 8.26 6.64 -32.46
N SER A 531 8.54 7.82 -33.00
CA SER A 531 9.81 8.52 -32.91
C SER A 531 9.59 10.04 -33.03
N HIS A 532 10.65 10.81 -32.95
CA HIS A 532 10.57 12.24 -33.31
C HIS A 532 10.09 12.48 -34.73
N ASN A 533 10.35 11.55 -35.67
CA ASN A 533 9.90 11.64 -37.06
C ASN A 533 8.38 11.43 -37.17
N SER A 534 7.80 10.50 -36.38
CA SER A 534 6.37 10.24 -36.42
C SER A 534 5.54 11.44 -35.94
N LYS A 535 6.07 12.24 -35.01
CA LYS A 535 5.40 13.47 -34.51
C LYS A 535 5.18 14.53 -35.59
N VAL A 536 5.98 14.58 -36.63
CA VAL A 536 5.89 15.56 -37.70
C VAL A 536 5.32 14.99 -39.02
N SER A 537 4.97 13.72 -39.02
CA SER A 537 4.39 13.03 -40.18
C SER A 537 2.86 13.18 -40.20
N TRP A 538 2.33 13.85 -41.22
CA TRP A 538 0.88 13.97 -41.43
C TRP A 538 0.18 12.61 -41.58
N GLY A 539 0.82 11.65 -42.24
CA GLY A 539 0.30 10.29 -42.39
C GLY A 539 0.14 9.60 -41.02
N ALA A 540 1.23 9.57 -40.24
CA ALA A 540 1.21 8.97 -38.90
C ALA A 540 0.19 9.64 -37.98
N LEU A 541 0.06 10.96 -37.98
CA LEU A 541 -0.91 11.70 -37.19
C LEU A 541 -2.35 11.40 -37.62
N THR A 542 -2.60 11.22 -38.90
CA THR A 542 -3.92 10.85 -39.44
C THR A 542 -4.32 9.44 -38.95
N GLU A 543 -3.38 8.49 -38.99
CA GLU A 543 -3.61 7.13 -38.50
C GLU A 543 -3.87 7.08 -36.98
N VAL A 544 -3.15 7.90 -36.19
CA VAL A 544 -3.40 8.08 -34.76
C VAL A 544 -4.83 8.61 -34.51
N GLY A 545 -5.23 9.64 -35.30
CA GLY A 545 -6.59 10.20 -35.19
C GLY A 545 -7.67 9.20 -35.58
N ALA A 546 -7.48 8.42 -36.64
CA ALA A 546 -8.40 7.38 -37.08
C ALA A 546 -8.53 6.26 -36.02
N ALA A 547 -7.41 5.77 -35.51
CA ALA A 547 -7.40 4.76 -34.44
C ALA A 547 -8.07 5.25 -33.15
N TRP A 548 -7.86 6.50 -32.78
CA TRP A 548 -8.48 7.11 -31.61
C TRP A 548 -10.01 7.26 -31.76
N ILE A 549 -10.47 7.76 -32.90
CA ILE A 549 -11.91 7.92 -33.18
C ILE A 549 -12.61 6.56 -33.23
N THR A 550 -12.01 5.57 -33.85
CA THR A 550 -12.55 4.20 -33.97
C THR A 550 -12.34 3.36 -32.73
N GLN A 551 -11.60 3.84 -31.73
CA GLN A 551 -11.31 3.15 -30.46
C GLN A 551 -10.74 1.73 -30.65
N VAL A 552 -9.91 1.52 -31.66
CA VAL A 552 -9.25 0.25 -31.90
C VAL A 552 -8.14 -0.02 -30.89
N ASP A 553 -7.90 -1.30 -30.61
CA ASP A 553 -6.80 -1.70 -29.73
C ASP A 553 -5.45 -1.32 -30.39
N HIS A 554 -4.55 -0.73 -29.63
CA HIS A 554 -3.24 -0.36 -30.14
C HIS A 554 -2.09 -0.72 -29.19
N LYS A 555 -0.88 -0.75 -29.76
CA LYS A 555 0.39 -0.89 -29.05
C LYS A 555 1.40 0.09 -29.63
N VAL A 556 2.25 0.65 -28.75
CA VAL A 556 3.28 1.60 -29.13
C VAL A 556 4.65 0.94 -29.03
N PHE A 557 5.41 1.06 -30.11
CA PHE A 557 6.81 0.66 -30.23
C PHE A 557 7.65 1.91 -30.46
N ASN A 558 8.34 2.37 -29.43
CA ASN A 558 9.07 3.64 -29.46
C ASN A 558 10.54 3.46 -29.79
N ILE A 559 11.09 4.38 -30.58
CA ILE A 559 12.52 4.48 -30.90
C ILE A 559 13.15 5.48 -29.91
N HIS A 560 14.31 5.16 -29.42
CA HIS A 560 14.96 5.85 -28.31
C HIS A 560 14.05 5.87 -27.07
N ASP A 561 14.17 6.86 -26.25
CA ASP A 561 13.29 7.12 -25.10
C ASP A 561 12.10 8.04 -25.46
N PHE A 562 11.82 8.19 -26.77
CA PHE A 562 10.69 8.97 -27.22
C PHE A 562 9.38 8.38 -26.72
N ARG A 563 8.60 9.20 -26.01
CA ARG A 563 7.26 8.84 -25.53
C ARG A 563 6.24 9.79 -26.16
N PRO A 564 5.27 9.25 -26.90
CA PRO A 564 4.24 10.08 -27.50
C PRO A 564 3.33 10.70 -26.43
N GLU A 565 2.68 11.79 -26.84
CA GLU A 565 1.62 12.44 -26.06
C GLU A 565 0.26 11.76 -26.30
N HIS A 566 -0.78 12.24 -25.58
CA HIS A 566 -2.15 11.78 -25.80
C HIS A 566 -2.54 11.85 -27.30
N PRO A 567 -3.21 10.81 -27.85
CA PRO A 567 -3.85 9.67 -27.20
C PRO A 567 -2.99 8.39 -27.10
N LEU A 568 -1.71 8.43 -27.40
CA LEU A 568 -0.83 7.26 -27.39
C LEU A 568 -0.01 7.11 -26.09
N ASP A 569 -0.32 7.88 -25.06
CA ASP A 569 0.40 7.91 -23.77
C ASP A 569 -0.13 6.92 -22.72
N ASP A 570 -1.07 6.05 -23.07
CA ASP A 570 -1.74 5.12 -22.16
C ASP A 570 -0.98 3.79 -21.94
N GLU A 571 0.18 3.60 -22.57
CA GLU A 571 1.02 2.43 -22.37
C GLU A 571 1.53 2.33 -20.93
N LYS A 572 1.36 1.15 -20.33
CA LYS A 572 1.78 0.91 -18.94
C LYS A 572 3.26 0.60 -18.81
N GLN A 573 3.84 0.05 -19.85
CA GLN A 573 5.24 -0.36 -19.88
C GLN A 573 5.87 0.15 -21.18
N TRP A 574 6.94 0.90 -21.02
CA TRP A 574 7.71 1.46 -22.11
C TRP A 574 8.99 0.64 -22.28
N HIS A 575 9.30 0.28 -23.52
CA HIS A 575 10.64 -0.18 -23.89
C HIS A 575 11.45 0.98 -24.45
N THR A 576 12.76 0.84 -24.44
CA THR A 576 13.67 1.83 -25.02
C THR A 576 14.60 1.10 -25.99
N SER A 577 14.62 1.55 -27.23
CA SER A 577 15.55 1.10 -28.25
C SER A 577 16.51 2.24 -28.64
N PHE A 578 17.75 1.89 -28.93
CA PHE A 578 18.80 2.84 -29.28
C PHE A 578 19.40 2.46 -30.64
N ARG A 579 20.04 3.42 -31.30
CA ARG A 579 20.88 3.15 -32.48
C ARG A 579 22.34 3.28 -32.10
N ASP A 580 23.16 2.33 -32.51
CA ASP A 580 24.60 2.45 -32.45
C ASP A 580 25.14 3.43 -33.50
N PRO A 581 26.43 3.79 -33.49
CA PRO A 581 27.03 4.66 -34.49
C PRO A 581 26.92 4.14 -35.95
N ASP A 582 26.76 2.83 -36.11
CA ASP A 582 26.61 2.17 -37.42
C ASP A 582 25.12 2.10 -37.86
N GLY A 583 24.20 2.58 -37.02
CA GLY A 583 22.77 2.68 -37.31
C GLY A 583 21.96 1.44 -36.91
N ASN A 584 22.58 0.42 -36.29
CA ASN A 584 21.85 -0.78 -35.87
C ASN A 584 21.03 -0.50 -34.61
N LEU A 585 19.82 -1.06 -34.57
CA LEU A 585 18.95 -0.99 -33.39
C LEU A 585 19.40 -1.99 -32.32
N TYR A 586 19.48 -1.52 -31.08
CA TYR A 586 19.68 -2.38 -29.92
C TYR A 586 18.79 -1.95 -28.75
N MET A 587 18.54 -2.86 -27.83
CA MET A 587 17.80 -2.59 -26.61
C MET A 587 18.31 -3.44 -25.44
N SER A 588 18.04 -2.98 -24.20
CA SER A 588 18.36 -3.76 -23.01
C SER A 588 17.49 -5.03 -22.94
N SER A 589 17.94 -6.05 -22.21
CA SER A 589 17.16 -7.28 -22.00
C SER A 589 15.75 -6.99 -21.46
N LEU A 590 15.62 -6.04 -20.52
CA LEU A 590 14.32 -5.65 -19.99
C LEU A 590 13.43 -5.01 -21.05
N SER A 591 13.99 -4.16 -21.93
CA SER A 591 13.25 -3.55 -23.04
C SER A 591 12.85 -4.60 -24.08
N ALA A 592 13.72 -5.57 -24.36
CA ALA A 592 13.44 -6.69 -25.26
C ALA A 592 12.29 -7.55 -24.71
N ASP A 593 12.28 -7.86 -23.42
CA ASP A 593 11.19 -8.60 -22.79
C ASP A 593 9.84 -7.87 -22.92
N ILE A 594 9.81 -6.55 -22.70
CA ILE A 594 8.61 -5.74 -22.86
C ILE A 594 8.16 -5.73 -24.33
N PHE A 595 9.09 -5.60 -25.25
CA PHE A 595 8.84 -5.63 -26.69
C PHE A 595 8.21 -6.97 -27.10
N CYS A 596 8.83 -8.09 -26.72
CA CYS A 596 8.32 -9.44 -27.00
C CYS A 596 6.93 -9.68 -26.42
N GLN A 597 6.66 -9.23 -25.19
CA GLN A 597 5.33 -9.33 -24.57
C GLN A 597 4.25 -8.57 -25.35
N LYS A 598 4.58 -7.41 -25.94
CA LYS A 598 3.64 -6.66 -26.79
C LYS A 598 3.32 -7.42 -28.08
N ILE A 599 4.33 -7.99 -28.71
CA ILE A 599 4.16 -8.83 -29.91
C ILE A 599 3.32 -10.07 -29.61
N GLU A 600 3.68 -10.81 -28.56
CA GLU A 600 2.93 -12.02 -28.12
C GLU A 600 1.47 -11.68 -27.84
N PHE A 601 1.21 -10.57 -27.15
CA PHE A 601 -0.16 -10.13 -26.87
C PHE A 601 -0.99 -9.93 -28.14
N VAL A 602 -0.42 -9.30 -29.18
CA VAL A 602 -1.12 -9.03 -30.45
C VAL A 602 -1.24 -10.30 -31.28
N SER A 603 -0.24 -11.17 -31.24
CA SER A 603 -0.26 -12.44 -31.99
C SER A 603 -1.30 -13.43 -31.45
N THR A 604 -1.54 -13.44 -30.13
CA THR A 604 -2.41 -14.44 -29.47
C THR A 604 -3.85 -13.95 -29.24
N ASN A 605 -4.10 -12.63 -29.24
CA ASN A 605 -5.42 -12.04 -29.01
C ASN A 605 -6.01 -11.44 -30.27
#